data_e463ab3785b42da55eb72173760f932d
#
_entry.id   e463ab3785b42da55eb72173760f932d
#
_cell.length_a   1.000
_cell.length_b   1.000
_cell.length_c   1.000
_cell.angle_alpha   90.00
_cell.angle_beta   90.00
_cell.angle_gamma   90.00
#
_symmetry.space_group_name_H-M   'P 1'
#
loop_
_entity.id
_entity.type
_entity.pdbx_description
1 polymer ?
#
loop_
_entity_poly.entity_id
_entity_poly.type
_entity_poly.pdbx_seq_one_letter_code
_entity_poly.pdbx_strand_id
1 'polypeptide(L)'
;MSSFSTLEANSLKGALEALLLVSSDPVSAPALAGALDIAPGECASLLAELKVEYEEANRGFQLREVAGGWRLFTHPAYHDVVEAYVLSWDTQKLSQAALETLAVIAYHQPVTREVVKGIRGVNSDGVIASLVDKGLVRELGRDPERGQAIIYGTTNAFLEKFGLRSTRDLPDLEQFAPDEQSRKFIRERLSGRSIQSTLEEQAEDLGEERELIDIDVEDDAREEILASGDSSEDMHDED
;
A
#
# COMPACT_ATOMS: atom_id res chain seq x y z
N MET A 1 16.77 -21.00 38.70
CA MET A 1 16.03 -21.30 37.45
C MET A 1 14.64 -21.73 37.86
N SER A 2 13.66 -20.85 37.73
CA SER A 2 12.26 -21.20 38.03
C SER A 2 11.73 -22.02 36.85
N SER A 3 11.44 -23.27 37.12
CA SER A 3 10.89 -24.20 36.14
C SER A 3 9.40 -23.90 35.95
N PHE A 4 9.02 -23.32 34.82
CA PHE A 4 7.62 -23.05 34.48
C PHE A 4 6.85 -24.30 34.05
N SER A 5 7.55 -25.43 33.91
CA SER A 5 7.01 -26.73 33.51
C SER A 5 5.93 -27.35 34.45
N THR A 6 5.70 -26.69 35.61
CA THR A 6 4.67 -27.11 36.57
C THR A 6 3.39 -26.27 36.53
N LEU A 7 3.32 -25.25 35.61
CA LEU A 7 2.11 -24.44 35.46
C LEU A 7 0.99 -25.26 34.80
N GLU A 8 -0.24 -25.07 35.30
CA GLU A 8 -1.43 -25.63 34.63
C GLU A 8 -1.62 -24.97 33.25
N ALA A 9 -2.33 -25.64 32.34
CA ALA A 9 -2.55 -25.18 30.96
C ALA A 9 -3.08 -23.75 30.89
N ASN A 10 -3.99 -23.34 31.78
CA ASN A 10 -4.51 -21.95 31.86
C ASN A 10 -3.44 -20.95 32.28
N SER A 11 -2.50 -21.33 33.14
CA SER A 11 -1.38 -20.48 33.54
C SER A 11 -0.35 -20.37 32.42
N LEU A 12 -0.16 -21.41 31.62
CA LEU A 12 0.70 -21.39 30.43
C LEU A 12 0.11 -20.48 29.33
N LYS A 13 -1.21 -20.50 29.11
CA LYS A 13 -1.89 -19.57 28.20
C LYS A 13 -1.68 -18.12 28.64
N GLY A 14 -1.89 -17.81 29.94
CA GLY A 14 -1.65 -16.47 30.47
C GLY A 14 -0.17 -16.04 30.33
N ALA A 15 0.79 -16.96 30.49
CA ALA A 15 2.19 -16.66 30.28
C ALA A 15 2.50 -16.39 28.79
N LEU A 16 1.90 -17.15 27.85
CA LEU A 16 1.99 -16.89 26.41
C LEU A 16 1.40 -15.51 26.05
N GLU A 17 0.23 -15.17 26.61
CA GLU A 17 -0.38 -13.84 26.42
C GLU A 17 0.56 -12.71 26.87
N ALA A 18 1.19 -12.87 28.03
CA ALA A 18 2.14 -11.86 28.55
C ALA A 18 3.38 -11.74 27.66
N LEU A 19 3.94 -12.86 27.18
CA LEU A 19 5.08 -12.84 26.25
C LEU A 19 4.74 -12.20 24.91
N LEU A 20 3.56 -12.53 24.35
CA LEU A 20 3.07 -11.95 23.10
C LEU A 20 2.77 -10.46 23.23
N LEU A 21 2.28 -10.03 24.39
CA LEU A 21 1.97 -8.61 24.65
C LEU A 21 3.22 -7.73 24.71
N VAL A 22 4.32 -8.24 25.29
CA VAL A 22 5.56 -7.46 25.40
C VAL A 22 6.44 -7.54 24.15
N SER A 23 6.13 -8.46 23.23
CA SER A 23 6.91 -8.68 22.02
C SER A 23 6.54 -7.66 20.95
N SER A 24 7.53 -6.91 20.47
CA SER A 24 7.36 -5.97 19.36
C SER A 24 7.32 -6.64 17.99
N ASP A 25 7.97 -7.80 17.86
CA ASP A 25 8.10 -8.57 16.62
C ASP A 25 7.39 -9.92 16.73
N PRO A 26 7.02 -10.57 15.61
CA PRO A 26 6.47 -11.91 15.61
C PRO A 26 7.43 -12.92 16.25
N VAL A 27 6.94 -13.71 17.21
CA VAL A 27 7.75 -14.67 17.95
C VAL A 27 7.41 -16.09 17.51
N SER A 28 8.45 -16.89 17.19
CA SER A 28 8.24 -18.28 16.77
C SER A 28 7.77 -19.18 17.94
N ALA A 29 6.93 -20.17 17.63
CA ALA A 29 6.49 -21.13 18.66
C ALA A 29 7.63 -21.84 19.38
N PRO A 30 8.75 -22.23 18.73
CA PRO A 30 9.90 -22.76 19.44
C PRO A 30 10.57 -21.75 20.40
N ALA A 31 10.61 -20.46 20.08
CA ALA A 31 11.14 -19.45 20.96
C ALA A 31 10.27 -19.24 22.21
N LEU A 32 8.95 -19.21 22.04
CA LEU A 32 7.97 -19.14 23.14
C LEU A 32 8.05 -20.38 24.02
N ALA A 33 8.15 -21.58 23.41
CA ALA A 33 8.30 -22.83 24.10
C ALA A 33 9.58 -22.85 24.97
N GLY A 34 10.70 -22.38 24.41
CA GLY A 34 11.96 -22.24 25.14
C GLY A 34 11.88 -21.27 26.32
N ALA A 35 11.12 -20.18 26.18
CA ALA A 35 10.93 -19.22 27.28
C ALA A 35 10.10 -19.80 28.45
N LEU A 36 9.18 -20.72 28.14
CA LEU A 36 8.29 -21.37 29.12
C LEU A 36 8.80 -22.74 29.60
N ASP A 37 9.88 -23.26 29.04
CA ASP A 37 10.43 -24.60 29.32
C ASP A 37 9.42 -25.72 29.05
N ILE A 38 8.67 -25.61 27.90
CA ILE A 38 7.70 -26.61 27.46
C ILE A 38 8.06 -27.16 26.08
N ALA A 39 7.40 -28.25 25.67
CA ALA A 39 7.63 -28.82 24.34
C ALA A 39 7.11 -27.88 23.23
N PRO A 40 7.82 -27.73 22.08
CA PRO A 40 7.38 -26.88 20.98
C PRO A 40 5.99 -27.26 20.43
N GLY A 41 5.64 -28.54 20.39
CA GLY A 41 4.33 -29.02 19.97
C GLY A 41 3.20 -28.62 20.93
N GLU A 42 3.46 -28.67 22.24
CA GLU A 42 2.52 -28.19 23.26
C GLU A 42 2.29 -26.69 23.15
N CYS A 43 3.36 -25.91 22.99
CA CYS A 43 3.27 -24.47 22.75
C CYS A 43 2.42 -24.14 21.52
N ALA A 44 2.65 -24.85 20.41
CA ALA A 44 1.88 -24.67 19.17
C ALA A 44 0.40 -24.97 19.37
N SER A 45 0.05 -26.01 20.13
CA SER A 45 -1.34 -26.35 20.48
C SER A 45 -2.00 -25.26 21.32
N LEU A 46 -1.30 -24.74 22.34
CA LEU A 46 -1.81 -23.66 23.20
C LEU A 46 -2.02 -22.35 22.42
N LEU A 47 -1.13 -22.02 21.47
CA LEU A 47 -1.28 -20.85 20.61
C LEU A 47 -2.49 -21.00 19.68
N ALA A 48 -2.73 -22.18 19.13
CA ALA A 48 -3.90 -22.46 18.30
C ALA A 48 -5.20 -22.35 19.11
N GLU A 49 -5.22 -22.87 20.35
CA GLU A 49 -6.35 -22.72 21.27
C GLU A 49 -6.61 -21.25 21.62
N LEU A 50 -5.60 -20.48 22.01
CA LEU A 50 -5.72 -19.05 22.30
C LEU A 50 -6.30 -18.27 21.11
N LYS A 51 -5.86 -18.60 19.90
CA LYS A 51 -6.41 -17.97 18.67
C LYS A 51 -7.92 -18.19 18.58
N VAL A 52 -8.39 -19.44 18.77
CA VAL A 52 -9.82 -19.78 18.73
C VAL A 52 -10.58 -19.08 19.87
N GLU A 53 -10.03 -19.08 21.08
CA GLU A 53 -10.65 -18.42 22.23
C GLU A 53 -10.86 -16.91 22.01
N TYR A 54 -9.91 -16.22 21.36
CA TYR A 54 -10.06 -14.80 21.05
C TYR A 54 -11.11 -14.54 19.97
N GLU A 55 -11.18 -15.42 18.95
CA GLU A 55 -12.19 -15.35 17.90
C GLU A 55 -13.60 -15.59 18.47
N GLU A 56 -13.80 -16.62 19.29
CA GLU A 56 -15.09 -16.95 19.92
C GLU A 56 -15.54 -15.87 20.93
N ALA A 57 -14.59 -15.29 21.68
CA ALA A 57 -14.89 -14.24 22.66
C ALA A 57 -15.08 -12.86 22.03
N ASN A 58 -15.01 -12.71 20.69
CA ASN A 58 -15.12 -11.44 19.96
C ASN A 58 -14.24 -10.34 20.57
N ARG A 59 -12.98 -10.66 20.86
CA ARG A 59 -12.03 -9.67 21.42
C ARG A 59 -11.70 -8.56 20.41
N GLY A 60 -11.32 -7.39 20.89
CA GLY A 60 -10.83 -6.27 20.06
C GLY A 60 -9.47 -6.50 19.43
N PHE A 61 -8.84 -7.64 19.70
CA PHE A 61 -7.57 -8.09 19.16
C PHE A 61 -7.65 -9.58 18.79
N GLN A 62 -6.74 -9.99 17.93
CA GLN A 62 -6.65 -11.37 17.43
C GLN A 62 -5.19 -11.83 17.46
N LEU A 63 -4.98 -13.13 17.61
CA LEU A 63 -3.67 -13.78 17.51
C LEU A 63 -3.48 -14.31 16.09
N ARG A 64 -2.42 -13.88 15.41
CA ARG A 64 -2.11 -14.32 14.03
C ARG A 64 -0.68 -14.80 13.91
N GLU A 65 -0.50 -15.76 13.03
CA GLU A 65 0.81 -16.19 12.58
C GLU A 65 1.22 -15.35 11.37
N VAL A 66 2.33 -14.58 11.49
CA VAL A 66 2.85 -13.70 10.45
C VAL A 66 4.38 -13.76 10.44
N ALA A 67 5.00 -13.64 9.29
CA ALA A 67 6.46 -13.66 9.13
C ALA A 67 7.16 -14.86 9.85
N GLY A 68 6.49 -16.01 9.90
CA GLY A 68 6.99 -17.22 10.55
C GLY A 68 6.91 -17.22 12.09
N GLY A 69 6.18 -16.30 12.70
CA GLY A 69 5.96 -16.19 14.14
C GLY A 69 4.54 -15.76 14.49
N TRP A 70 4.25 -15.73 15.79
CA TRP A 70 2.95 -15.35 16.35
C TRP A 70 3.00 -13.92 16.90
N ARG A 71 1.93 -13.16 16.65
CA ARG A 71 1.78 -11.78 17.12
C ARG A 71 0.31 -11.41 17.32
N LEU A 72 0.06 -10.49 18.27
CA LEU A 72 -1.24 -9.87 18.49
C LEU A 72 -1.47 -8.73 17.50
N PHE A 73 -2.66 -8.67 16.94
CA PHE A 73 -3.14 -7.61 16.06
C PHE A 73 -4.49 -7.10 16.54
N THR A 74 -4.83 -5.88 16.21
CA THR A 74 -6.20 -5.38 16.38
C THR A 74 -7.17 -6.18 15.50
N HIS A 75 -8.39 -6.38 15.95
CA HIS A 75 -9.40 -7.10 15.17
C HIS A 75 -9.92 -6.21 14.02
N PRO A 76 -10.08 -6.73 12.79
CA PRO A 76 -10.50 -5.95 11.61
C PRO A 76 -11.83 -5.20 11.79
N ALA A 77 -12.77 -5.76 12.58
CA ALA A 77 -14.05 -5.11 12.86
C ALA A 77 -13.92 -3.73 13.53
N TYR A 78 -12.77 -3.41 14.11
CA TYR A 78 -12.50 -2.14 14.78
C TYR A 78 -11.55 -1.24 13.97
N HIS A 79 -11.37 -1.54 12.68
CA HIS A 79 -10.45 -0.83 11.79
C HIS A 79 -10.68 0.67 11.81
N ASP A 80 -11.91 1.12 11.60
CA ASP A 80 -12.25 2.55 11.51
C ASP A 80 -11.92 3.32 12.79
N VAL A 81 -12.20 2.71 13.95
CA VAL A 81 -11.90 3.31 15.25
C VAL A 81 -10.39 3.40 15.48
N VAL A 82 -9.66 2.33 15.12
CA VAL A 82 -8.21 2.28 15.24
C VAL A 82 -7.58 3.25 14.26
N GLU A 83 -8.05 3.31 13.02
CA GLU A 83 -7.57 4.25 12.01
C GLU A 83 -7.76 5.70 12.45
N ALA A 84 -8.94 6.07 12.92
CA ALA A 84 -9.22 7.41 13.41
C ALA A 84 -8.30 7.81 14.57
N TYR A 85 -8.00 6.88 15.50
CA TYR A 85 -7.08 7.09 16.60
C TYR A 85 -5.63 7.24 16.14
N VAL A 86 -5.17 6.37 15.23
CA VAL A 86 -3.79 6.34 14.73
C VAL A 86 -3.50 7.46 13.72
N LEU A 87 -4.50 7.90 12.93
CA LEU A 87 -4.36 9.05 12.01
C LEU A 87 -4.04 10.36 12.74
N SER A 88 -4.31 10.44 14.05
CA SER A 88 -3.79 11.53 14.87
C SER A 88 -2.26 11.49 15.05
N TRP A 89 -1.63 10.37 14.71
CA TRP A 89 -0.19 10.18 14.72
C TRP A 89 0.27 10.30 13.26
N ASP A 90 1.32 11.07 13.00
CA ASP A 90 1.86 11.36 11.66
C ASP A 90 2.34 10.08 10.95
N THR A 91 1.40 9.26 10.47
CA THR A 91 1.67 8.01 9.76
C THR A 91 1.77 8.27 8.27
N GLN A 92 2.97 8.20 7.72
CA GLN A 92 3.21 8.32 6.28
C GLN A 92 2.57 7.15 5.53
N LYS A 93 1.44 7.41 4.88
CA LYS A 93 0.81 6.46 3.94
C LYS A 93 1.72 6.23 2.73
N LEU A 94 1.74 5.01 2.21
CA LEU A 94 2.39 4.74 0.93
C LEU A 94 1.59 5.39 -0.20
N SER A 95 2.28 6.05 -1.13
CA SER A 95 1.63 6.58 -2.33
C SER A 95 1.15 5.43 -3.24
N GLN A 96 0.22 5.71 -4.15
CA GLN A 96 -0.25 4.75 -5.14
C GLN A 96 0.90 4.13 -5.93
N ALA A 97 1.85 4.96 -6.40
CA ALA A 97 3.04 4.49 -7.11
C ALA A 97 3.92 3.57 -6.26
N ALA A 98 4.01 3.82 -4.94
CA ALA A 98 4.76 2.97 -4.03
C ALA A 98 4.06 1.61 -3.82
N LEU A 99 2.73 1.60 -3.66
CA LEU A 99 1.95 0.37 -3.53
C LEU A 99 2.07 -0.51 -4.78
N GLU A 100 1.93 0.07 -5.98
CA GLU A 100 2.05 -0.64 -7.24
C GLU A 100 3.47 -1.21 -7.44
N THR A 101 4.51 -0.43 -7.14
CA THR A 101 5.89 -0.89 -7.24
C THR A 101 6.19 -2.00 -6.23
N LEU A 102 5.69 -1.87 -5.00
CA LEU A 102 5.80 -2.88 -3.96
C LEU A 102 5.11 -4.18 -4.37
N ALA A 103 3.91 -4.10 -4.96
CA ALA A 103 3.20 -5.27 -5.48
C ALA A 103 4.00 -5.98 -6.57
N VAL A 104 4.55 -5.23 -7.54
CA VAL A 104 5.41 -5.82 -8.58
C VAL A 104 6.59 -6.57 -7.96
N ILE A 105 7.28 -5.97 -6.98
CA ILE A 105 8.40 -6.63 -6.31
C ILE A 105 7.92 -7.87 -5.53
N ALA A 106 6.83 -7.79 -4.80
CA ALA A 106 6.32 -8.88 -3.98
C ALA A 106 5.96 -10.14 -4.80
N TYR A 107 5.36 -9.95 -5.97
CA TYR A 107 4.93 -11.05 -6.84
C TYR A 107 6.03 -11.59 -7.76
N HIS A 108 7.05 -10.77 -8.10
CA HIS A 108 8.09 -11.16 -9.07
C HIS A 108 9.47 -11.36 -8.43
N GLN A 109 9.57 -11.27 -7.09
CA GLN A 109 10.85 -11.48 -6.41
C GLN A 109 11.38 -12.91 -6.60
N PRO A 110 12.70 -13.06 -6.80
CA PRO A 110 13.76 -12.03 -6.86
C PRO A 110 13.74 -11.23 -8.17
N VAL A 111 13.78 -9.88 -8.10
CA VAL A 111 13.55 -9.00 -9.27
C VAL A 111 14.55 -7.85 -9.32
N THR A 112 14.96 -7.44 -10.54
CA THR A 112 15.84 -6.28 -10.76
C THR A 112 15.03 -5.01 -11.06
N ARG A 113 15.66 -3.83 -10.91
CA ARG A 113 15.04 -2.52 -11.27
C ARG A 113 14.55 -2.48 -12.70
N GLU A 114 15.29 -3.09 -13.62
CA GLU A 114 14.95 -3.13 -15.05
C GLU A 114 13.65 -3.89 -15.31
N VAL A 115 13.49 -5.04 -14.65
CA VAL A 115 12.24 -5.83 -14.75
C VAL A 115 11.08 -5.05 -14.14
N VAL A 116 11.25 -4.42 -12.97
CA VAL A 116 10.22 -3.56 -12.35
C VAL A 116 9.82 -2.43 -13.30
N LYS A 117 10.80 -1.74 -13.91
CA LYS A 117 10.55 -0.70 -14.92
C LYS A 117 9.79 -1.24 -16.13
N GLY A 118 10.14 -2.43 -16.62
CA GLY A 118 9.46 -3.07 -17.74
C GLY A 118 7.99 -3.38 -17.45
N ILE A 119 7.68 -3.84 -16.24
CA ILE A 119 6.30 -4.15 -15.83
C ILE A 119 5.50 -2.86 -15.58
N ARG A 120 6.11 -1.88 -14.89
CA ARG A 120 5.46 -0.61 -14.55
C ARG A 120 5.32 0.35 -15.74
N GLY A 121 6.12 0.19 -16.78
CA GLY A 121 6.20 1.10 -17.92
C GLY A 121 6.85 2.46 -17.63
N VAL A 122 7.26 2.71 -16.37
CA VAL A 122 7.85 3.98 -15.92
C VAL A 122 9.08 3.74 -15.05
N ASN A 123 9.97 4.74 -14.97
CA ASN A 123 11.09 4.67 -14.03
C ASN A 123 10.59 4.69 -12.59
N SER A 124 10.98 3.67 -11.83
CA SER A 124 10.59 3.46 -10.43
C SER A 124 11.77 3.50 -9.44
N ASP A 125 12.96 3.94 -9.86
CA ASP A 125 14.19 3.89 -9.04
C ASP A 125 14.04 4.64 -7.72
N GLY A 126 13.50 5.85 -7.74
CA GLY A 126 13.25 6.63 -6.54
C GLY A 126 12.20 5.99 -5.61
N VAL A 127 11.21 5.33 -6.20
CA VAL A 127 10.19 4.61 -5.44
C VAL A 127 10.79 3.36 -4.77
N ILE A 128 11.63 2.61 -5.49
CA ILE A 128 12.33 1.44 -4.92
C ILE A 128 13.25 1.88 -3.77
N ALA A 129 14.02 2.97 -3.93
CA ALA A 129 14.84 3.51 -2.86
C ALA A 129 14.00 3.87 -1.63
N SER A 130 12.89 4.57 -1.80
CA SER A 130 11.97 4.90 -0.69
C SER A 130 11.38 3.65 -0.01
N LEU A 131 11.09 2.59 -0.75
CA LEU A 131 10.61 1.32 -0.18
C LEU A 131 11.71 0.59 0.61
N VAL A 132 12.98 0.71 0.18
CA VAL A 132 14.15 0.20 0.93
C VAL A 132 14.35 1.00 2.21
N ASP A 133 14.30 2.33 2.15
CA ASP A 133 14.42 3.21 3.33
C ASP A 133 13.30 2.95 4.36
N LYS A 134 12.10 2.61 3.89
CA LYS A 134 10.97 2.19 4.74
C LYS A 134 11.07 0.75 5.26
N GLY A 135 12.10 0.03 4.88
CA GLY A 135 12.34 -1.35 5.30
C GLY A 135 11.35 -2.38 4.73
N LEU A 136 10.55 -2.03 3.69
CA LEU A 136 9.59 -2.96 3.07
C LEU A 136 10.22 -3.82 1.99
N VAL A 137 11.28 -3.30 1.35
CA VAL A 137 12.07 -3.97 0.32
C VAL A 137 13.52 -4.03 0.78
N ARG A 138 14.25 -5.05 0.36
CA ARG A 138 15.69 -5.20 0.61
C ARG A 138 16.42 -5.70 -0.62
N GLU A 139 17.70 -5.43 -0.67
CA GLU A 139 18.62 -6.06 -1.62
C GLU A 139 18.88 -7.52 -1.21
N LEU A 140 18.69 -8.45 -2.14
CA LEU A 140 18.94 -9.88 -1.94
C LEU A 140 20.34 -10.29 -2.42
N GLY A 141 20.94 -9.49 -3.31
CA GLY A 141 22.24 -9.76 -3.93
C GLY A 141 22.36 -9.09 -5.29
N ARG A 142 23.23 -9.64 -6.13
CA ARG A 142 23.48 -9.16 -7.48
C ARG A 142 23.35 -10.30 -8.48
N ASP A 143 22.78 -10.00 -9.65
CA ASP A 143 22.60 -10.92 -10.75
C ASP A 143 23.87 -10.93 -11.62
N PRO A 144 24.66 -12.03 -11.61
CA PRO A 144 25.89 -12.11 -12.40
C PRO A 144 25.62 -12.18 -13.90
N GLU A 145 24.44 -12.69 -14.33
CA GLU A 145 24.08 -12.85 -15.74
C GLU A 145 23.61 -11.52 -16.34
N ARG A 146 23.17 -10.59 -15.50
CA ARG A 146 22.68 -9.26 -15.90
C ARG A 146 23.58 -8.12 -15.44
N GLY A 147 24.90 -8.27 -15.64
CA GLY A 147 25.86 -7.20 -15.39
C GLY A 147 25.94 -6.75 -13.93
N GLN A 148 25.76 -7.68 -12.97
CA GLN A 148 25.78 -7.38 -11.53
C GLN A 148 24.62 -6.48 -11.07
N ALA A 149 23.49 -6.53 -11.77
CA ALA A 149 22.29 -5.79 -11.40
C ALA A 149 21.82 -6.18 -9.97
N ILE A 150 21.42 -5.20 -9.17
CA ILE A 150 20.91 -5.45 -7.83
C ILE A 150 19.56 -6.17 -7.92
N ILE A 151 19.41 -7.22 -7.12
CA ILE A 151 18.19 -8.02 -7.00
C ILE A 151 17.46 -7.61 -5.73
N TYR A 152 16.17 -7.36 -5.83
CA TYR A 152 15.31 -6.93 -4.73
C TYR A 152 14.30 -8.01 -4.35
N GLY A 153 13.88 -7.96 -3.09
CA GLY A 153 12.78 -8.75 -2.56
C GLY A 153 12.18 -8.08 -1.32
N THR A 154 11.08 -8.61 -0.84
CA THR A 154 10.38 -8.12 0.34
C THR A 154 11.08 -8.53 1.65
N THR A 155 10.70 -7.89 2.75
CA THR A 155 11.25 -8.11 4.09
C THR A 155 10.22 -8.75 5.03
N ASN A 156 10.63 -9.10 6.25
CA ASN A 156 9.69 -9.51 7.31
C ASN A 156 8.73 -8.37 7.67
N ALA A 157 9.20 -7.11 7.70
CA ALA A 157 8.35 -5.95 7.96
C ALA A 157 7.23 -5.80 6.90
N PHE A 158 7.49 -6.16 5.63
CA PHE A 158 6.45 -6.29 4.62
C PHE A 158 5.43 -7.35 5.02
N LEU A 159 5.87 -8.58 5.37
CA LEU A 159 4.97 -9.67 5.75
C LEU A 159 4.11 -9.29 6.97
N GLU A 160 4.69 -8.65 7.97
CA GLU A 160 3.98 -8.15 9.14
C GLU A 160 2.93 -7.11 8.79
N LYS A 161 3.31 -6.11 7.98
CA LYS A 161 2.42 -5.01 7.59
C LYS A 161 1.22 -5.49 6.79
N PHE A 162 1.39 -6.53 5.98
CA PHE A 162 0.32 -7.15 5.19
C PHE A 162 -0.32 -8.38 5.85
N GLY A 163 0.13 -8.75 7.05
CA GLY A 163 -0.42 -9.86 7.82
C GLY A 163 -0.22 -11.23 7.18
N LEU A 164 0.90 -11.41 6.47
CA LEU A 164 1.26 -12.64 5.77
C LEU A 164 2.25 -13.47 6.60
N ARG A 165 2.12 -14.80 6.61
CA ARG A 165 3.11 -15.70 7.23
C ARG A 165 4.36 -15.82 6.37
N SER A 166 4.14 -15.81 5.05
CA SER A 166 5.20 -15.91 4.04
C SER A 166 4.74 -15.27 2.73
N THR A 167 5.65 -15.07 1.79
CA THR A 167 5.34 -14.60 0.44
C THR A 167 4.43 -15.56 -0.36
N ARG A 168 4.33 -16.83 0.06
CA ARG A 168 3.43 -17.81 -0.55
C ARG A 168 1.95 -17.57 -0.21
N ASP A 169 1.68 -16.78 0.84
CA ASP A 169 0.33 -16.44 1.26
C ASP A 169 -0.22 -15.22 0.49
N LEU A 170 0.55 -14.67 -0.44
CA LEU A 170 0.04 -13.65 -1.36
C LEU A 170 -1.12 -14.23 -2.18
N PRO A 171 -2.22 -13.48 -2.35
CA PRO A 171 -3.33 -13.91 -3.19
C PRO A 171 -2.88 -14.22 -4.61
N ASP A 172 -3.51 -15.21 -5.24
CA ASP A 172 -3.21 -15.54 -6.64
C ASP A 172 -3.58 -14.38 -7.57
N LEU A 173 -2.68 -14.01 -8.48
CA LEU A 173 -2.91 -12.94 -9.47
C LEU A 173 -4.13 -13.22 -10.36
N GLU A 174 -4.47 -14.48 -10.59
CA GLU A 174 -5.64 -14.85 -11.39
C GLU A 174 -6.96 -14.36 -10.76
N GLN A 175 -7.00 -14.22 -9.42
CA GLN A 175 -8.18 -13.69 -8.70
C GLN A 175 -8.45 -12.22 -9.02
N PHE A 176 -7.43 -11.48 -9.47
CA PHE A 176 -7.51 -10.07 -9.86
C PHE A 176 -7.56 -9.87 -11.36
N ALA A 177 -7.46 -10.96 -12.14
CA ALA A 177 -7.54 -10.87 -13.59
C ALA A 177 -8.95 -10.38 -14.00
N PRO A 178 -9.04 -9.39 -14.89
CA PRO A 178 -10.32 -8.95 -15.40
C PRO A 178 -11.08 -10.13 -16.02
N ASP A 179 -12.37 -10.22 -15.75
CA ASP A 179 -13.25 -11.20 -16.41
C ASP A 179 -13.27 -11.01 -17.94
N GLU A 180 -13.84 -11.96 -18.66
CA GLU A 180 -13.90 -11.92 -20.13
C GLU A 180 -14.60 -10.66 -20.67
N GLN A 181 -15.61 -10.16 -19.96
CA GLN A 181 -16.33 -8.94 -20.34
C GLN A 181 -15.46 -7.70 -20.16
N SER A 182 -14.76 -7.60 -19.02
CA SER A 182 -13.83 -6.52 -18.75
C SER A 182 -12.63 -6.55 -19.69
N ARG A 183 -12.10 -7.75 -20.02
CA ARG A 183 -11.02 -7.91 -21.02
C ARG A 183 -11.46 -7.45 -22.40
N LYS A 184 -12.68 -7.77 -22.81
CA LYS A 184 -13.26 -7.35 -24.09
C LYS A 184 -13.41 -5.83 -24.13
N PHE A 185 -13.97 -5.25 -23.09
CA PHE A 185 -14.13 -3.79 -22.95
C PHE A 185 -12.80 -3.04 -22.98
N ILE A 186 -11.78 -3.52 -22.23
CA ILE A 186 -10.43 -2.96 -22.24
C ILE A 186 -9.81 -3.07 -23.65
N ARG A 187 -9.95 -4.22 -24.31
CA ARG A 187 -9.43 -4.44 -25.66
C ARG A 187 -10.08 -3.50 -26.67
N GLU A 188 -11.40 -3.31 -26.60
CA GLU A 188 -12.13 -2.38 -27.46
C GLU A 188 -11.69 -0.94 -27.26
N ARG A 189 -11.50 -0.49 -26.01
CA ARG A 189 -10.96 0.84 -25.72
C ARG A 189 -9.53 1.05 -26.17
N LEU A 190 -8.67 0.05 -25.97
CA LEU A 190 -7.26 0.14 -26.38
C LEU A 190 -7.06 -0.03 -27.89
N SER A 191 -8.01 -0.63 -28.61
CA SER A 191 -7.92 -0.81 -30.08
C SER A 191 -8.23 0.45 -30.91
N GLY A 192 -8.41 1.58 -30.26
CA GLY A 192 -8.47 2.91 -30.92
C GLY A 192 -9.79 3.26 -31.60
N ARG A 193 -10.76 2.36 -31.66
CA ARG A 193 -12.06 2.62 -32.28
C ARG A 193 -12.99 3.50 -31.42
N SER A 194 -12.78 3.51 -30.09
CA SER A 194 -13.61 4.31 -29.17
C SER A 194 -13.00 5.68 -28.85
N ILE A 195 -11.68 5.84 -29.03
CA ILE A 195 -11.04 7.13 -28.74
C ILE A 195 -11.33 8.13 -29.87
N GLN A 196 -11.41 7.66 -31.11
CA GLN A 196 -11.63 8.51 -32.27
C GLN A 196 -13.08 9.05 -32.31
N SER A 197 -14.08 8.21 -32.02
CA SER A 197 -15.47 8.66 -31.93
C SER A 197 -15.75 9.59 -30.74
N THR A 198 -15.11 9.36 -29.60
CA THR A 198 -15.27 10.21 -28.41
C THR A 198 -14.53 11.54 -28.56
N LEU A 199 -13.39 11.57 -29.28
CA LEU A 199 -12.68 12.81 -29.59
C LEU A 199 -13.39 13.63 -30.68
N GLU A 200 -14.05 12.96 -31.63
CA GLU A 200 -14.88 13.62 -32.66
C GLU A 200 -16.16 14.18 -32.02
N GLU A 201 -16.87 13.45 -31.14
CA GLU A 201 -18.01 13.94 -30.36
C GLU A 201 -17.64 15.10 -29.43
N GLN A 202 -16.50 15.04 -28.74
CA GLN A 202 -16.03 16.13 -27.87
C GLN A 202 -15.50 17.33 -28.68
N ALA A 203 -15.03 17.13 -29.89
CA ALA A 203 -14.61 18.21 -30.77
C ALA A 203 -15.81 18.93 -31.40
N GLU A 204 -16.90 18.20 -31.68
CA GLU A 204 -18.14 18.80 -32.14
C GLU A 204 -18.85 19.57 -31.02
N ASP A 205 -18.88 19.06 -29.77
CA ASP A 205 -19.45 19.71 -28.59
C ASP A 205 -18.68 20.99 -28.21
N LEU A 206 -17.32 20.94 -28.28
CA LEU A 206 -16.46 22.12 -28.09
C LEU A 206 -16.52 23.10 -29.26
N GLY A 207 -16.94 22.67 -30.44
CA GLY A 207 -17.19 23.50 -31.61
C GLY A 207 -18.47 24.31 -31.46
N GLU A 208 -19.52 23.69 -30.99
CA GLU A 208 -20.82 24.35 -30.71
C GLU A 208 -20.70 25.34 -29.53
N GLU A 209 -19.98 25.01 -28.46
CA GLU A 209 -19.72 25.95 -27.36
C GLU A 209 -18.86 27.16 -27.78
N ARG A 210 -17.96 27.01 -28.75
CA ARG A 210 -17.17 28.14 -29.29
C ARG A 210 -17.99 29.08 -30.19
N GLU A 211 -18.92 28.54 -30.97
CA GLU A 211 -19.84 29.38 -31.75
C GLU A 211 -20.80 30.18 -30.85
N LEU A 212 -21.18 29.63 -29.69
CA LEU A 212 -22.02 30.35 -28.70
C LEU A 212 -21.24 31.41 -27.89
N ILE A 213 -19.94 31.25 -27.72
CA ILE A 213 -19.10 32.23 -26.99
C ILE A 213 -18.66 33.38 -27.88
N ASP A 214 -18.48 33.18 -29.19
CA ASP A 214 -18.09 34.26 -30.12
C ASP A 214 -19.24 35.24 -30.39
N ILE A 215 -20.48 34.97 -30.05
CA ILE A 215 -21.64 35.86 -30.23
C ILE A 215 -21.79 36.86 -29.08
N ASP A 216 -21.28 36.53 -27.85
CA ASP A 216 -21.43 37.40 -26.66
C ASP A 216 -20.23 38.36 -26.41
N VAL A 217 -19.11 38.20 -27.13
CA VAL A 217 -17.89 39.01 -26.87
C VAL A 217 -17.77 40.27 -27.76
N GLU A 218 -18.56 40.40 -28.82
CA GLU A 218 -18.51 41.58 -29.71
C GLU A 218 -19.21 42.85 -29.20
N ASP A 219 -20.13 42.72 -28.21
CA ASP A 219 -20.85 43.90 -27.69
C ASP A 219 -20.21 44.52 -26.44
N ASP A 220 -19.47 43.78 -25.61
CA ASP A 220 -18.84 44.32 -24.39
C ASP A 220 -17.50 45.02 -24.65
N ALA A 221 -16.82 44.73 -25.77
CA ALA A 221 -15.51 45.35 -26.10
C ALA A 221 -15.61 46.77 -26.66
N ARG A 222 -16.80 47.27 -26.96
CA ARG A 222 -16.99 48.62 -27.49
C ARG A 222 -17.26 49.66 -26.42
N GLU A 223 -17.65 49.30 -25.20
CA GLU A 223 -17.87 50.29 -24.13
C GLU A 223 -16.64 50.59 -23.30
N GLU A 224 -15.63 49.71 -23.22
CA GLU A 224 -14.42 49.97 -22.43
C GLU A 224 -13.36 50.83 -23.12
N ILE A 225 -13.41 51.01 -24.47
CA ILE A 225 -12.44 51.84 -25.20
C ILE A 225 -12.82 53.31 -25.15
N LEU A 226 -14.05 53.67 -24.79
CA LEU A 226 -14.47 55.07 -24.69
C LEU A 226 -14.33 55.66 -23.28
N ALA A 227 -13.97 54.88 -22.27
CA ALA A 227 -13.83 55.34 -20.89
C ALA A 227 -12.39 55.60 -20.44
N SER A 228 -11.36 55.28 -21.26
CA SER A 228 -9.95 55.40 -20.88
C SER A 228 -9.13 56.46 -21.61
N GLY A 229 -9.78 57.43 -22.23
CA GLY A 229 -9.14 58.53 -22.93
C GLY A 229 -9.45 59.89 -22.33
N ASP A 230 -8.97 60.18 -21.16
CA ASP A 230 -8.66 61.54 -20.74
C ASP A 230 -7.96 61.53 -19.36
N SER A 231 -6.70 61.89 -19.33
CA SER A 231 -5.95 62.54 -18.25
C SER A 231 -4.45 62.31 -18.43
N SER A 232 -3.86 63.02 -19.37
CA SER A 232 -2.46 63.42 -19.28
C SER A 232 -2.47 64.90 -18.99
N GLU A 233 -1.71 65.33 -18.06
CA GLU A 233 -0.94 66.54 -17.92
C GLU A 233 -0.73 66.99 -16.48
N ASP A 234 0.48 67.27 -16.22
CA ASP A 234 1.16 68.24 -15.37
C ASP A 234 1.90 67.66 -14.16
N MET A 235 3.21 67.56 -14.27
CA MET A 235 4.28 68.59 -14.17
C MET A 235 4.83 68.79 -12.74
N HIS A 236 6.17 68.86 -12.74
CA HIS A 236 7.12 69.50 -11.81
C HIS A 236 7.64 68.77 -10.62
N ASP A 237 8.94 68.36 -10.61
CA ASP A 237 10.17 69.11 -10.22
C ASP A 237 10.32 69.39 -8.72
N GLU A 238 11.59 69.17 -8.29
CA GLU A 238 12.33 69.69 -7.10
C GLU A 238 12.27 68.83 -5.81
N ASP A 239 13.33 68.23 -5.41
CA ASP A 239 14.63 68.45 -4.74
C ASP A 239 15.28 67.11 -4.41
#